data_c20bcfba2228a80df636e128dda6f169
#
_entry.id   c20bcfba2228a80df636e128dda6f169
#
_cell.length_a   1.000
_cell.length_b   1.000
_cell.length_c   1.000
_cell.angle_alpha   90.00
_cell.angle_beta   90.00
_cell.angle_gamma   90.00
#
_symmetry.space_group_name_H-M   'P 1'
#
loop_
_entity.id
_entity.type
_entity.pdbx_description
1 polymer ?
#
loop_
_entity_poly.entity_id
_entity_poly.type
_entity_poly.pdbx_seq_one_letter_code
_entity_poly.pdbx_strand_id
1 'polypeptide(L)'
;MCSSDLEQVNFVGKYNQIPEIAGAHHEKIDGSGYPRGLKGAQIPLGSKIIAVADFFEAVTAKRHYRDPLPITEAYDLLSSESGKHFDRKIVEAFLNYFKKTRIREEYNSLIEDLDREPDRTKRRLILEKIENLRHGFL
;
A
#
# COMPACT_ATOMS: atom_id res chain seq x y z
N MET A 1 11.55 -8.57 7.41
CA MET A 1 12.21 -8.12 8.66
C MET A 1 11.20 -8.19 9.79
N CYS A 2 11.46 -8.96 10.81
CA CYS A 2 10.56 -9.03 11.96
C CYS A 2 10.68 -7.77 12.81
N SER A 3 9.59 -7.31 13.45
CA SER A 3 9.63 -6.12 14.31
C SER A 3 10.65 -6.25 15.46
N SER A 4 10.92 -7.48 15.92
CA SER A 4 11.96 -7.78 16.90
C SER A 4 13.37 -7.39 16.48
N ASP A 5 13.68 -7.41 15.19
CA ASP A 5 15.02 -7.08 14.70
C ASP A 5 15.27 -5.56 14.72
N LEU A 6 14.21 -4.78 14.49
CA LEU A 6 14.27 -3.32 14.53
C LEU A 6 14.41 -2.78 15.96
N GLU A 7 13.87 -3.48 16.96
CA GLU A 7 14.00 -3.12 18.38
C GLU A 7 15.43 -3.28 18.89
N GLN A 8 16.27 -4.07 18.22
CA GLN A 8 17.68 -4.26 18.57
C GLN A 8 18.60 -3.18 17.99
N VAL A 9 18.08 -2.34 17.07
CA VAL A 9 18.84 -1.24 16.45
C VAL A 9 18.62 0.03 17.26
N ASN A 10 19.71 0.61 17.80
CA ASN A 10 19.67 1.87 18.50
C ASN A 10 19.52 3.05 17.53
N PHE A 11 18.30 3.52 17.37
CA PHE A 11 18.02 4.75 16.64
C PHE A 11 18.15 5.96 17.57
N VAL A 12 18.83 7.00 17.09
CA VAL A 12 19.09 8.21 17.89
C VAL A 12 18.37 9.45 17.35
N GLY A 13 18.05 10.40 18.23
CA GLY A 13 17.44 11.66 17.85
C GLY A 13 16.05 11.50 17.23
N LYS A 14 15.83 12.15 16.09
CA LYS A 14 14.52 12.15 15.40
C LYS A 14 14.10 10.78 14.84
N TYR A 15 14.99 9.80 14.84
CA TYR A 15 14.74 8.46 14.31
C TYR A 15 14.34 7.43 15.37
N ASN A 16 14.27 7.82 16.65
CA ASN A 16 13.95 6.91 17.74
C ASN A 16 12.56 6.26 17.66
N GLN A 17 11.64 6.84 16.87
CA GLN A 17 10.29 6.30 16.66
C GLN A 17 10.19 5.28 15.52
N ILE A 18 11.27 5.08 14.72
CA ILE A 18 11.24 4.17 13.58
C ILE A 18 10.88 2.75 13.97
N PRO A 19 11.44 2.13 15.02
CA PRO A 19 11.08 0.77 15.42
C PRO A 19 9.60 0.61 15.76
N GLU A 20 9.04 1.56 16.48
CA GLU A 20 7.63 1.56 16.87
C GLU A 20 6.72 1.70 15.63
N ILE A 21 7.02 2.66 14.75
CA ILE A 21 6.27 2.89 13.52
C ILE A 21 6.33 1.66 12.62
N ALA A 22 7.52 1.13 12.36
CA ALA A 22 7.69 -0.05 11.52
C ALA A 22 7.11 -1.31 12.16
N GLY A 23 7.18 -1.45 13.49
CA GLY A 23 6.62 -2.58 14.21
C GLY A 23 5.09 -2.62 14.26
N ALA A 24 4.41 -1.49 14.04
CA ALA A 24 2.96 -1.39 14.16
C ALA A 24 2.22 -1.23 12.82
N HIS A 25 2.89 -1.34 11.67
CA HIS A 25 2.21 -1.12 10.36
C HIS A 25 1.24 -2.24 9.96
N HIS A 26 1.29 -3.41 10.60
CA HIS A 26 0.30 -4.48 10.45
C HIS A 26 -0.86 -4.41 11.44
N GLU A 27 -0.85 -3.44 12.34
CA GLU A 27 -1.97 -3.19 13.23
C GLU A 27 -3.17 -2.62 12.44
N LYS A 28 -4.38 -2.92 12.92
CA LYS A 28 -5.64 -2.45 12.33
C LYS A 28 -6.41 -1.66 13.36
N ILE A 29 -7.07 -0.58 12.95
CA ILE A 29 -7.73 0.32 13.88
C ILE A 29 -8.82 -0.34 14.74
N ASP A 30 -9.39 -1.45 14.30
CA ASP A 30 -10.35 -2.27 15.06
C ASP A 30 -9.68 -3.22 16.09
N GLY A 31 -8.35 -3.31 16.10
CA GLY A 31 -7.58 -4.18 16.98
C GLY A 31 -7.40 -5.61 16.47
N SER A 32 -7.85 -5.92 15.27
CA SER A 32 -7.69 -7.25 14.64
C SER A 32 -6.31 -7.48 14.03
N GLY A 33 -5.45 -6.47 14.02
CA GLY A 33 -4.09 -6.56 13.50
C GLY A 33 -3.10 -7.20 14.48
N TYR A 34 -1.83 -7.13 14.14
CA TYR A 34 -0.72 -7.71 14.92
C TYR A 34 0.50 -6.79 14.88
N PRO A 35 1.51 -6.94 15.75
CA PRO A 35 1.67 -8.03 16.73
C PRO A 35 0.97 -7.80 18.08
N ARG A 36 0.53 -6.57 18.36
CA ARG A 36 0.04 -6.18 19.70
C ARG A 36 -1.47 -6.01 19.80
N GLY A 37 -2.20 -6.01 18.68
CA GLY A 37 -3.65 -5.78 18.65
C GLY A 37 -4.03 -4.36 19.08
N LEU A 38 -3.23 -3.36 18.71
CA LEU A 38 -3.48 -1.96 19.01
C LEU A 38 -4.75 -1.46 18.33
N LYS A 39 -5.44 -0.51 18.98
CA LYS A 39 -6.69 0.07 18.46
C LYS A 39 -6.57 1.56 18.26
N GLY A 40 -7.14 2.05 17.16
CA GLY A 40 -7.38 3.46 16.91
C GLY A 40 -6.20 4.37 17.23
N ALA A 41 -6.33 5.17 18.29
CA ALA A 41 -5.31 6.14 18.70
C ALA A 41 -4.02 5.52 19.26
N GLN A 42 -4.03 4.24 19.63
CA GLN A 42 -2.84 3.54 20.11
C GLN A 42 -1.83 3.26 18.98
N ILE A 43 -2.30 3.26 17.72
CA ILE A 43 -1.45 3.01 16.55
C ILE A 43 -0.77 4.33 16.17
N PRO A 44 0.58 4.37 16.08
CA PRO A 44 1.30 5.55 15.61
C PRO A 44 0.82 6.05 14.25
N LEU A 45 0.80 7.35 14.04
CA LEU A 45 0.36 7.95 12.78
C LEU A 45 1.17 7.43 11.58
N GLY A 46 2.49 7.33 11.72
CA GLY A 46 3.36 6.77 10.69
C GLY A 46 3.00 5.34 10.31
N SER A 47 2.65 4.50 11.29
CA SER A 47 2.21 3.11 11.06
C SER A 47 0.90 3.06 10.28
N LYS A 48 -0.05 3.94 10.59
CA LYS A 48 -1.33 4.04 9.85
C LYS A 48 -1.12 4.45 8.38
N ILE A 49 -0.17 5.36 8.13
CA ILE A 49 0.18 5.80 6.76
C ILE A 49 0.82 4.65 5.99
N ILE A 50 1.80 3.98 6.59
CA ILE A 50 2.49 2.83 5.98
C ILE A 50 1.48 1.71 5.71
N ALA A 51 0.56 1.42 6.62
CA ALA A 51 -0.45 0.37 6.44
C ALA A 51 -1.32 0.59 5.20
N VAL A 52 -1.75 1.83 4.93
CA VAL A 52 -2.53 2.18 3.73
C VAL A 52 -1.68 2.04 2.47
N ALA A 53 -0.44 2.53 2.49
CA ALA A 53 0.47 2.44 1.36
C ALA A 53 0.83 0.98 1.02
N ASP A 54 1.13 0.18 2.03
CA ASP A 54 1.46 -1.25 1.89
C ASP A 54 0.27 -2.06 1.36
N PHE A 55 -0.93 -1.79 1.86
CA PHE A 55 -2.15 -2.41 1.34
C PHE A 55 -2.36 -2.07 -0.13
N PHE A 56 -2.24 -0.79 -0.51
CA PHE A 56 -2.42 -0.35 -1.88
C PHE A 56 -1.35 -0.96 -2.81
N GLU A 57 -0.10 -1.01 -2.37
CA GLU A 57 0.98 -1.70 -3.05
C GLU A 57 0.64 -3.18 -3.27
N ALA A 58 0.20 -3.86 -2.22
CA ALA A 58 -0.10 -5.28 -2.27
C ALA A 58 -1.20 -5.63 -3.29
N VAL A 59 -2.22 -4.78 -3.46
CA VAL A 59 -3.33 -5.05 -4.39
C VAL A 59 -3.03 -4.61 -5.82
N THR A 60 -2.15 -3.63 -6.02
CA THR A 60 -1.73 -3.12 -7.34
C THR A 60 -0.45 -3.77 -7.87
N ALA A 61 0.26 -4.56 -7.05
CA ALA A 61 1.44 -5.30 -7.47
C ALA A 61 1.08 -6.57 -8.24
N LYS A 62 1.94 -6.91 -9.21
CA LYS A 62 1.92 -8.25 -9.78
C LYS A 62 2.39 -9.26 -8.73
N ARG A 63 1.62 -10.32 -8.55
CA ARG A 63 2.00 -11.48 -7.74
C ARG A 63 2.10 -12.72 -8.65
N HIS A 64 2.81 -13.76 -8.20
CA HIS A 64 2.97 -15.00 -8.98
C HIS A 64 1.64 -15.68 -9.31
N TYR A 65 0.61 -15.44 -8.51
CA TYR A 65 -0.71 -16.05 -8.57
C TYR A 65 -1.83 -15.08 -8.99
N ARG A 66 -1.52 -13.79 -9.22
CA ARG A 66 -2.52 -12.76 -9.54
C ARG A 66 -1.90 -11.60 -10.31
N ASP A 67 -2.59 -11.13 -11.34
CA ASP A 67 -2.27 -9.87 -12.01
C ASP A 67 -2.65 -8.65 -11.14
N PRO A 68 -2.07 -7.48 -11.41
CA PRO A 68 -2.42 -6.24 -10.72
C PRO A 68 -3.91 -5.91 -10.85
N LEU A 69 -4.53 -5.44 -9.77
CA LEU A 69 -5.90 -4.90 -9.85
C LEU A 69 -5.90 -3.56 -10.58
N PRO A 70 -6.95 -3.27 -11.37
CA PRO A 70 -7.21 -1.92 -11.85
C PRO A 70 -7.27 -0.94 -10.67
N ILE A 71 -6.81 0.28 -10.90
CA ILE A 71 -6.70 1.26 -9.81
C ILE A 71 -8.07 1.64 -9.22
N THR A 72 -9.13 1.57 -10.04
CA THR A 72 -10.51 1.78 -9.59
C THR A 72 -10.96 0.71 -8.60
N GLU A 73 -10.68 -0.56 -8.89
CA GLU A 73 -10.98 -1.66 -7.97
C GLU A 73 -10.14 -1.59 -6.68
N ALA A 74 -8.87 -1.20 -6.79
CA ALA A 74 -8.02 -0.96 -5.61
C ALA A 74 -8.57 0.18 -4.73
N TYR A 75 -9.12 1.23 -5.34
CA TYR A 75 -9.80 2.31 -4.62
C TYR A 75 -11.05 1.84 -3.90
N ASP A 76 -11.89 1.08 -4.57
CA ASP A 76 -13.14 0.57 -3.99
C ASP A 76 -12.83 -0.35 -2.81
N LEU A 77 -11.81 -1.20 -2.98
CA LEU A 77 -11.35 -2.09 -1.93
C LEU A 77 -10.80 -1.32 -0.72
N LEU A 78 -9.91 -0.34 -0.95
CA LEU A 78 -9.37 0.49 0.12
C LEU A 78 -10.47 1.31 0.82
N SER A 79 -11.44 1.82 0.05
CA SER A 79 -12.58 2.56 0.59
C SER A 79 -13.47 1.68 1.45
N SER A 80 -13.68 0.41 1.09
CA SER A 80 -14.48 -0.54 1.87
C SER A 80 -13.84 -0.89 3.22
N GLU A 81 -12.52 -0.79 3.31
CA GLU A 81 -11.74 -1.04 4.53
C GLU A 81 -11.55 0.21 5.41
N SER A 82 -11.95 1.38 4.89
CA SER A 82 -11.85 2.66 5.59
C SER A 82 -12.77 2.71 6.81
N GLY A 83 -12.22 3.07 7.95
CA GLY A 83 -12.93 3.10 9.22
C GLY A 83 -13.12 1.74 9.89
N LYS A 84 -12.69 0.64 9.25
CA LYS A 84 -12.64 -0.72 9.82
C LYS A 84 -11.21 -1.10 10.16
N HIS A 85 -10.39 -1.29 9.15
CA HIS A 85 -8.98 -1.67 9.27
C HIS A 85 -8.05 -0.48 9.17
N PHE A 86 -8.38 0.51 8.33
CA PHE A 86 -7.58 1.71 8.09
C PHE A 86 -8.24 2.98 8.60
N ASP A 87 -7.43 3.92 9.05
CA ASP A 87 -7.89 5.23 9.50
C ASP A 87 -8.54 6.00 8.35
N ARG A 88 -9.78 6.45 8.57
CA ARG A 88 -10.59 7.11 7.54
C ARG A 88 -9.92 8.35 6.96
N LYS A 89 -9.31 9.19 7.80
CA LYS A 89 -8.66 10.43 7.34
C LYS A 89 -7.46 10.14 6.46
N ILE A 90 -6.71 9.09 6.76
CA ILE A 90 -5.54 8.69 5.99
C ILE A 90 -5.96 8.10 4.65
N VAL A 91 -6.96 7.22 4.63
CA VAL A 91 -7.52 6.69 3.38
C VAL A 91 -8.04 7.81 2.49
N GLU A 92 -8.79 8.77 3.06
CA GLU A 92 -9.34 9.90 2.32
C GLU A 92 -8.22 10.78 1.73
N ALA A 93 -7.19 11.11 2.51
CA ALA A 93 -6.04 11.88 2.03
C ALA A 93 -5.30 11.16 0.90
N PHE A 94 -5.08 9.85 1.05
CA PHE A 94 -4.45 9.02 0.04
C PHE A 94 -5.25 8.98 -1.27
N LEU A 95 -6.54 8.72 -1.20
CA LEU A 95 -7.41 8.68 -2.38
C LEU A 95 -7.51 10.04 -3.07
N ASN A 96 -7.54 11.14 -2.32
CA ASN A 96 -7.57 12.48 -2.87
C ASN A 96 -6.26 12.83 -3.60
N TYR A 97 -5.12 12.40 -3.07
CA TYR A 97 -3.83 12.57 -3.75
C TYR A 97 -3.84 11.87 -5.12
N PHE A 98 -4.27 10.62 -5.16
CA PHE A 98 -4.32 9.86 -6.41
C PHE A 98 -5.33 10.40 -7.43
N LYS A 99 -6.46 10.94 -7.00
CA LYS A 99 -7.45 11.56 -7.91
C LYS A 99 -6.87 12.74 -8.68
N LYS A 100 -5.87 13.42 -8.12
CA LYS A 100 -5.24 14.61 -8.72
C LYS A 100 -4.09 14.27 -9.66
N THR A 101 -3.62 13.05 -9.71
CA THR A 101 -2.42 12.69 -10.47
C THR A 101 -2.76 12.01 -11.80
N ARG A 102 -2.09 12.42 -12.89
CA ARG A 102 -2.20 11.79 -14.23
C ARG A 102 -1.75 10.32 -14.25
N ILE A 103 -1.02 9.90 -13.26
CA ILE A 103 -0.47 8.57 -13.10
C ILE A 103 -1.58 7.51 -13.05
N ARG A 104 -2.75 7.85 -12.52
CA ARG A 104 -3.93 6.99 -12.50
C ARG A 104 -4.38 6.58 -13.90
N GLU A 105 -4.41 7.55 -14.84
CA GLU A 105 -4.85 7.30 -16.21
C GLU A 105 -3.87 6.38 -16.94
N GLU A 106 -2.58 6.65 -16.78
CA GLU A 106 -1.51 5.84 -17.36
C GLU A 106 -1.53 4.40 -16.81
N TYR A 107 -1.70 4.23 -15.50
CA TYR A 107 -1.81 2.92 -14.88
C TYR A 107 -3.00 2.11 -15.43
N ASN A 108 -4.19 2.73 -15.49
CA ASN A 108 -5.38 2.06 -16.00
C ASN A 108 -5.22 1.67 -17.48
N SER A 109 -4.63 2.55 -18.31
CA SER A 109 -4.33 2.24 -19.70
C SER A 109 -3.43 1.02 -19.83
N LEU A 110 -2.39 0.91 -19.01
CA LEU A 110 -1.49 -0.24 -19.01
C LEU A 110 -2.18 -1.54 -18.56
N ILE A 111 -3.11 -1.48 -17.62
CA ILE A 111 -3.92 -2.65 -17.22
C ILE A 111 -4.83 -3.11 -18.37
N GLU A 112 -5.51 -2.18 -19.05
CA GLU A 112 -6.33 -2.50 -20.22
C GLU A 112 -5.51 -3.12 -21.36
N ASP A 113 -4.32 -2.59 -21.62
CA ASP A 113 -3.39 -3.14 -22.60
C ASP A 113 -2.95 -4.56 -22.22
N LEU A 114 -2.68 -4.80 -20.94
CA LEU A 114 -2.32 -6.12 -20.44
C LEU A 114 -3.43 -7.15 -20.66
N ASP A 115 -4.69 -6.77 -20.42
CA ASP A 115 -5.85 -7.65 -20.57
C ASP A 115 -6.10 -8.01 -22.06
N ARG A 116 -5.79 -7.09 -22.98
CA ARG A 116 -5.97 -7.28 -24.42
C ARG A 116 -4.82 -7.99 -25.11
N GLU A 117 -3.65 -8.04 -24.49
CA GLU A 117 -2.42 -8.55 -25.13
C GLU A 117 -2.26 -10.08 -24.94
N PRO A 118 -2.38 -10.90 -26.00
CA PRO A 118 -2.21 -12.35 -25.91
C PRO A 118 -0.74 -12.78 -25.93
N ASP A 119 0.18 -11.94 -26.45
CA ASP A 119 1.59 -12.29 -26.59
C ASP A 119 2.32 -12.22 -25.26
N ARG A 120 2.95 -13.33 -24.87
CA ARG A 120 3.64 -13.47 -23.59
C ARG A 120 4.80 -12.48 -23.40
N THR A 121 5.53 -12.18 -24.49
CA THR A 121 6.67 -11.27 -24.46
C THR A 121 6.21 -9.83 -24.29
N LYS A 122 5.18 -9.43 -25.03
CA LYS A 122 4.57 -8.10 -24.90
C LYS A 122 3.91 -7.90 -23.56
N ARG A 123 3.20 -8.90 -23.04
CA ARG A 123 2.66 -8.86 -21.66
C ARG A 123 3.76 -8.59 -20.63
N ARG A 124 4.93 -9.22 -20.77
CA ARG A 124 6.06 -8.99 -19.89
C ARG A 124 6.53 -7.52 -19.92
N LEU A 125 6.61 -6.91 -21.10
CA LEU A 125 6.99 -5.50 -21.25
C LEU A 125 5.98 -4.55 -20.61
N ILE A 126 4.68 -4.84 -20.75
CA ILE A 126 3.62 -4.05 -20.11
C ILE A 126 3.73 -4.15 -18.58
N LEU A 127 3.96 -5.34 -18.06
CA LEU A 127 4.13 -5.55 -16.63
C LEU A 127 5.36 -4.82 -16.08
N GLU A 128 6.45 -4.77 -16.84
CA GLU A 128 7.65 -3.99 -16.47
C GLU A 128 7.35 -2.48 -16.43
N LYS A 129 6.56 -1.96 -17.38
CA LYS A 129 6.11 -0.56 -17.34
C LYS A 129 5.23 -0.26 -16.13
N ILE A 130 4.30 -1.15 -15.80
CA ILE A 130 3.45 -1.04 -14.59
C ILE A 130 4.31 -0.98 -13.34
N GLU A 131 5.30 -1.84 -13.25
CA GLU A 131 6.22 -1.88 -12.11
C GLU A 131 7.07 -0.61 -11.98
N ASN A 132 7.60 -0.11 -13.09
CA ASN A 132 8.35 1.16 -13.14
C ASN A 132 7.47 2.35 -12.74
N LEU A 133 6.22 2.37 -13.21
CA LEU A 133 5.25 3.41 -12.84
C LEU A 133 4.98 3.39 -11.33
N ARG A 134 4.85 2.20 -10.73
CA ARG A 134 4.68 2.04 -9.28
C ARG A 134 5.86 2.54 -8.47
N HIS A 135 7.09 2.25 -8.90
CA HIS A 135 8.30 2.74 -8.22
C HIS A 135 8.45 4.27 -8.27
N GLY A 136 7.88 4.93 -9.26
CA GLY A 136 7.81 6.39 -9.34
C GLY A 136 6.85 7.03 -8.34
N PHE A 137 6.03 6.23 -7.62
CA PHE A 137 5.10 6.70 -6.58
C PHE A 137 5.67 6.67 -5.17
N LEU A 138 6.69 5.88 -4.95
CA LEU A 138 7.33 5.67 -3.66
C LEU A 138 8.61 6.49 -3.56
#